data_4aa4660daad66c034affe7e79520eab2
#
_entry.id   4aa4660daad66c034affe7e79520eab2
#
_cell.length_a   1.000
_cell.length_b   1.000
_cell.length_c   1.000
_cell.angle_alpha   90.00
_cell.angle_beta   90.00
_cell.angle_gamma   90.00
#
_symmetry.space_group_name_H-M   'P 1'
#
loop_
_entity.id
_entity.type
_entity.pdbx_description
1 polymer ?
#
loop_
_entity_poly.entity_id
_entity_poly.type
_entity_poly.pdbx_seq_one_letter_code
_entity_poly.pdbx_strand_id
1 'polypeptide(L)'
;HPMRFGERLWICPSWRDVPDENAVNVMLDPGLAFGTGTHPTTSLCLQWLDGLDLTGKTVIDFGCGSGILAIAALKLGAAKAIGIDIDPQAIQASRDNAQRNGVSERLELYLPQQQPEQMQADVVVANILAGPLRELAPLISVLPVQGGLLGLSGVLASQAESVCEAYQDLFSLDPVVEKEEWCRITGVKN
;
A
#
# COMPACT_ATOMS: atom_id res chain seq x y z
N HIS A 1 -1.14 -20.53 5.81
CA HIS A 1 -2.00 -20.20 6.94
C HIS A 1 -2.54 -18.80 6.83
N PRO A 2 -3.80 -18.57 7.21
CA PRO A 2 -4.32 -17.20 7.31
C PRO A 2 -3.51 -16.38 8.30
N MET A 3 -3.30 -15.11 7.96
CA MET A 3 -2.56 -14.18 8.81
C MET A 3 -3.41 -12.94 9.07
N ARG A 4 -3.45 -12.50 10.32
CA ARG A 4 -4.20 -11.32 10.73
C ARG A 4 -3.29 -10.09 10.81
N PHE A 5 -3.79 -8.96 10.33
CA PHE A 5 -3.10 -7.67 10.37
C PHE A 5 -4.04 -6.62 10.98
N GLY A 6 -3.70 -6.12 12.16
CA GLY A 6 -4.59 -5.19 12.85
C GLY A 6 -5.81 -5.90 13.42
N GLU A 7 -6.96 -5.22 13.42
CA GLU A 7 -8.18 -5.73 14.04
C GLU A 7 -9.14 -6.41 13.06
N ARG A 8 -9.14 -5.98 11.79
CA ARG A 8 -10.15 -6.39 10.82
C ARG A 8 -9.60 -7.25 9.70
N LEU A 9 -8.35 -7.02 9.31
CA LEU A 9 -7.79 -7.49 8.06
C LEU A 9 -7.11 -8.86 8.21
N TRP A 10 -7.45 -9.79 7.32
CA TRP A 10 -6.83 -11.10 7.21
C TRP A 10 -6.34 -11.32 5.79
N ILE A 11 -5.18 -11.95 5.65
CA ILE A 11 -4.68 -12.44 4.36
C ILE A 11 -4.80 -13.96 4.40
N CYS A 12 -5.53 -14.52 3.45
CA CYS A 12 -5.85 -15.95 3.40
C CYS A 12 -5.31 -16.57 2.12
N PRO A 13 -4.69 -17.77 2.19
CA PRO A 13 -4.19 -18.45 1.00
C PRO A 13 -5.32 -18.99 0.11
N SER A 14 -6.50 -19.23 0.66
CA SER A 14 -7.67 -19.62 -0.11
C SER A 14 -8.93 -19.24 0.65
N TRP A 15 -10.07 -19.19 -0.07
CA TRP A 15 -11.35 -18.90 0.56
C TRP A 15 -11.81 -19.99 1.54
N ARG A 16 -11.24 -21.19 1.43
CA ARG A 16 -11.54 -22.28 2.37
C ARG A 16 -10.93 -22.09 3.74
N ASP A 17 -9.90 -21.25 3.82
CA ASP A 17 -9.17 -21.01 5.06
C ASP A 17 -9.62 -19.74 5.80
N VAL A 18 -10.70 -19.11 5.35
CA VAL A 18 -11.22 -17.88 5.97
C VAL A 18 -11.63 -18.15 7.41
N PRO A 19 -10.92 -17.58 8.40
CA PRO A 19 -11.21 -17.87 9.82
C PRO A 19 -12.40 -17.11 10.36
N ASP A 20 -12.78 -15.99 9.74
CA ASP A 20 -13.90 -15.16 10.16
C ASP A 20 -14.52 -14.51 8.92
N GLU A 21 -15.72 -14.97 8.56
CA GLU A 21 -16.42 -14.46 7.39
C GLU A 21 -16.85 -13.01 7.51
N ASN A 22 -16.95 -12.50 8.74
CA ASN A 22 -17.33 -11.10 9.01
C ASN A 22 -16.13 -10.16 9.01
N ALA A 23 -14.91 -10.68 9.01
CA ALA A 23 -13.71 -9.88 8.92
C ALA A 23 -13.44 -9.45 7.47
N VAL A 24 -12.47 -8.57 7.30
CA VAL A 24 -12.01 -8.16 5.97
C VAL A 24 -10.98 -9.17 5.50
N ASN A 25 -11.38 -10.01 4.54
CA ASN A 25 -10.54 -11.10 4.07
C ASN A 25 -10.00 -10.79 2.67
N VAL A 26 -8.70 -10.92 2.51
CA VAL A 26 -8.01 -10.79 1.22
C VAL A 26 -7.42 -12.14 0.87
N MET A 27 -7.79 -12.69 -0.27
CA MET A 27 -7.18 -13.91 -0.76
C MET A 27 -5.92 -13.58 -1.55
N LEU A 28 -4.82 -14.18 -1.18
CA LEU A 28 -3.56 -14.00 -1.88
C LEU A 28 -2.86 -15.34 -1.98
N ASP A 29 -2.47 -15.70 -3.20
CA ASP A 29 -1.76 -16.95 -3.45
C ASP A 29 -0.33 -16.84 -2.90
N PRO A 30 0.05 -17.74 -1.96
CA PRO A 30 1.37 -17.68 -1.34
C PRO A 30 2.46 -18.05 -2.31
N GLY A 31 3.12 -17.46 -2.97
CA GLY A 31 4.19 -17.81 -3.89
C GLY A 31 4.22 -16.97 -5.14
N LEU A 32 3.24 -16.10 -5.28
CA LEU A 32 3.14 -15.32 -6.50
C LEU A 32 3.96 -14.06 -6.51
N ALA A 33 4.36 -13.50 -5.39
CA ALA A 33 5.06 -12.25 -5.50
C ALA A 33 5.73 -11.85 -4.20
N PHE A 34 6.73 -11.06 -4.34
CA PHE A 34 7.25 -10.21 -3.31
C PHE A 34 6.07 -9.44 -2.69
N GLY A 35 5.93 -9.49 -1.38
CA GLY A 35 4.83 -8.81 -0.71
C GLY A 35 3.61 -9.68 -0.48
N THR A 36 3.79 -10.88 0.05
CA THR A 36 2.71 -11.81 0.39
C THR A 36 2.06 -11.53 1.74
N GLY A 37 2.45 -10.45 2.42
CA GLY A 37 2.00 -10.12 3.77
C GLY A 37 2.93 -10.64 4.86
N THR A 38 3.84 -11.58 4.53
CA THR A 38 4.78 -12.15 5.48
C THR A 38 6.00 -11.26 5.73
N HIS A 39 6.37 -10.43 4.76
CA HIS A 39 7.49 -9.51 4.93
C HIS A 39 7.11 -8.40 5.92
N PRO A 40 8.01 -8.02 6.85
CA PRO A 40 7.71 -6.98 7.84
C PRO A 40 7.20 -5.67 7.27
N THR A 41 7.72 -5.22 6.14
CA THR A 41 7.29 -3.95 5.52
C THR A 41 5.85 -4.03 5.00
N THR A 42 5.48 -5.14 4.39
CA THR A 42 4.11 -5.36 3.95
C THR A 42 3.17 -5.42 5.14
N SER A 43 3.57 -6.11 6.20
CA SER A 43 2.82 -6.18 7.45
C SER A 43 2.60 -4.79 8.05
N LEU A 44 3.64 -3.96 8.10
CA LEU A 44 3.54 -2.58 8.61
C LEU A 44 2.52 -1.75 7.81
N CYS A 45 2.53 -1.87 6.48
CA CYS A 45 1.59 -1.15 5.62
C CYS A 45 0.15 -1.67 5.81
N LEU A 46 -0.03 -2.98 5.88
CA LEU A 46 -1.36 -3.57 6.08
C LEU A 46 -1.95 -3.16 7.42
N GLN A 47 -1.16 -3.16 8.49
CA GLN A 47 -1.60 -2.72 9.79
C GLN A 47 -2.01 -1.24 9.79
N TRP A 48 -1.27 -0.41 9.08
CA TRP A 48 -1.60 1.01 8.94
C TRP A 48 -2.93 1.21 8.22
N LEU A 49 -3.11 0.55 7.07
CA LEU A 49 -4.36 0.64 6.32
C LEU A 49 -5.55 0.13 7.14
N ASP A 50 -5.36 -0.96 7.89
CA ASP A 50 -6.41 -1.50 8.75
C ASP A 50 -6.90 -0.49 9.79
N GLY A 51 -6.01 0.36 10.29
CA GLY A 51 -6.35 1.37 11.29
C GLY A 51 -7.00 2.64 10.74
N LEU A 52 -7.12 2.77 9.41
CA LEU A 52 -7.68 3.97 8.78
C LEU A 52 -9.16 3.75 8.43
N ASP A 53 -9.93 4.84 8.42
CA ASP A 53 -11.26 4.84 7.81
C ASP A 53 -11.10 5.17 6.33
N LEU A 54 -11.17 4.15 5.49
CA LEU A 54 -10.99 4.29 4.04
C LEU A 54 -12.32 4.46 3.30
N THR A 55 -13.44 4.48 3.99
CA THR A 55 -14.77 4.57 3.38
C THR A 55 -14.86 5.78 2.44
N GLY A 56 -15.14 5.51 1.18
CA GLY A 56 -15.27 6.55 0.15
C GLY A 56 -13.96 7.18 -0.33
N LYS A 57 -12.83 6.68 0.15
CA LYS A 57 -11.52 7.26 -0.17
C LYS A 57 -10.92 6.66 -1.43
N THR A 58 -10.03 7.44 -2.06
CA THR A 58 -9.17 6.97 -3.15
C THR A 58 -7.78 6.69 -2.57
N VAL A 59 -7.23 5.54 -2.90
CA VAL A 59 -5.90 5.10 -2.42
C VAL A 59 -5.00 4.83 -3.61
N ILE A 60 -3.78 5.37 -3.57
CA ILE A 60 -2.74 5.06 -4.56
C ILE A 60 -1.73 4.10 -3.90
N ASP A 61 -1.45 3.00 -4.58
CA ASP A 61 -0.40 2.04 -4.21
C ASP A 61 0.75 2.21 -5.22
N PHE A 62 1.75 2.97 -4.83
CA PHE A 62 2.88 3.31 -5.68
C PHE A 62 3.95 2.22 -5.57
N GLY A 63 4.20 1.50 -6.65
CA GLY A 63 5.01 0.29 -6.65
C GLY A 63 4.18 -0.90 -6.16
N CYS A 64 3.03 -1.14 -6.81
CA CYS A 64 1.99 -2.03 -6.26
C CYS A 64 2.35 -3.52 -6.22
N GLY A 65 3.31 -3.99 -7.02
CA GLY A 65 3.75 -5.38 -7.00
C GLY A 65 2.58 -6.35 -7.22
N SER A 66 2.30 -7.16 -6.22
CA SER A 66 1.17 -8.12 -6.26
C SER A 66 -0.20 -7.46 -6.16
N GLY A 67 -0.25 -6.17 -5.80
CA GLY A 67 -1.49 -5.46 -5.57
C GLY A 67 -2.07 -5.64 -4.17
N ILE A 68 -1.35 -6.31 -3.28
CA ILE A 68 -1.89 -6.65 -1.95
C ILE A 68 -2.37 -5.42 -1.17
N LEU A 69 -1.63 -4.31 -1.21
CA LEU A 69 -2.01 -3.11 -0.45
C LEU A 69 -3.23 -2.42 -1.07
N ALA A 70 -3.26 -2.28 -2.39
CA ALA A 70 -4.40 -1.72 -3.11
C ALA A 70 -5.67 -2.55 -2.88
N ILE A 71 -5.54 -3.87 -2.98
CA ILE A 71 -6.67 -4.79 -2.78
C ILE A 71 -7.16 -4.73 -1.33
N ALA A 72 -6.22 -4.73 -0.37
CA ALA A 72 -6.59 -4.59 1.04
C ALA A 72 -7.34 -3.29 1.30
N ALA A 73 -6.88 -2.18 0.72
CA ALA A 73 -7.57 -0.89 0.84
C ALA A 73 -9.00 -0.95 0.31
N LEU A 74 -9.21 -1.59 -0.84
CA LEU A 74 -10.54 -1.76 -1.43
C LEU A 74 -11.44 -2.62 -0.54
N LYS A 75 -10.91 -3.71 -0.01
CA LYS A 75 -11.66 -4.58 0.90
C LYS A 75 -11.97 -3.89 2.22
N LEU A 76 -11.14 -2.95 2.64
CA LEU A 76 -11.37 -2.14 3.84
C LEU A 76 -12.36 -0.98 3.63
N GLY A 77 -12.87 -0.81 2.41
CA GLY A 77 -13.93 0.16 2.14
C GLY A 77 -13.55 1.30 1.22
N ALA A 78 -12.33 1.37 0.71
CA ALA A 78 -11.96 2.41 -0.25
C ALA A 78 -12.87 2.36 -1.47
N ALA A 79 -13.26 3.53 -1.96
CA ALA A 79 -14.10 3.61 -3.15
C ALA A 79 -13.33 3.22 -4.41
N LYS A 80 -12.03 3.53 -4.44
CA LYS A 80 -11.19 3.32 -5.60
C LYS A 80 -9.74 3.16 -5.15
N ALA A 81 -9.00 2.31 -5.83
CA ALA A 81 -7.56 2.20 -5.67
C ALA A 81 -6.88 2.29 -7.04
N ILE A 82 -5.67 2.83 -7.02
CA ILE A 82 -4.84 2.99 -8.21
C ILE A 82 -3.48 2.36 -7.90
N GLY A 83 -3.10 1.37 -8.69
CA GLY A 83 -1.77 0.75 -8.58
C GLY A 83 -0.88 1.21 -9.71
N ILE A 84 0.36 1.55 -9.37
CA ILE A 84 1.38 1.98 -10.33
C ILE A 84 2.59 1.09 -10.13
N ASP A 85 3.14 0.56 -11.21
CA ASP A 85 4.36 -0.22 -11.15
C ASP A 85 5.10 -0.13 -12.49
N ILE A 86 6.43 -0.16 -12.44
CA ILE A 86 7.27 -0.15 -13.65
C ILE A 86 7.30 -1.50 -14.35
N ASP A 87 6.91 -2.56 -13.65
CA ASP A 87 6.96 -3.94 -14.14
C ASP A 87 5.60 -4.37 -14.69
N PRO A 88 5.48 -4.67 -16.00
CA PRO A 88 4.23 -5.17 -16.56
C PRO A 88 3.74 -6.46 -15.90
N GLN A 89 4.64 -7.29 -15.38
CA GLN A 89 4.25 -8.52 -14.67
C GLN A 89 3.57 -8.19 -13.34
N ALA A 90 4.02 -7.14 -12.66
CA ALA A 90 3.37 -6.67 -11.44
C ALA A 90 1.95 -6.17 -11.75
N ILE A 91 1.78 -5.42 -12.82
CA ILE A 91 0.45 -4.96 -13.26
C ILE A 91 -0.47 -6.16 -13.52
N GLN A 92 0.02 -7.19 -14.21
CA GLN A 92 -0.77 -8.38 -14.47
C GLN A 92 -1.11 -9.15 -13.19
N ALA A 93 -0.14 -9.30 -12.29
CA ALA A 93 -0.36 -9.97 -11.00
C ALA A 93 -1.41 -9.22 -10.17
N SER A 94 -1.34 -7.90 -10.13
CA SER A 94 -2.31 -7.07 -9.43
C SER A 94 -3.71 -7.24 -10.03
N ARG A 95 -3.82 -7.29 -11.34
CA ARG A 95 -5.10 -7.50 -12.04
C ARG A 95 -5.71 -8.84 -11.68
N ASP A 96 -4.90 -9.89 -11.72
CA ASP A 96 -5.37 -11.25 -11.42
C ASP A 96 -5.81 -11.38 -9.96
N ASN A 97 -5.04 -10.81 -9.04
CA ASN A 97 -5.37 -10.83 -7.62
C ASN A 97 -6.62 -10.00 -7.32
N ALA A 98 -6.81 -8.87 -7.98
CA ALA A 98 -8.02 -8.07 -7.83
C ALA A 98 -9.25 -8.83 -8.30
N GLN A 99 -9.14 -9.57 -9.39
CA GLN A 99 -10.23 -10.40 -9.90
C GLN A 99 -10.61 -11.48 -8.89
N ARG A 100 -9.63 -12.16 -8.31
CA ARG A 100 -9.86 -13.18 -7.29
C ARG A 100 -10.58 -12.62 -6.06
N ASN A 101 -10.34 -11.36 -5.75
CA ASN A 101 -10.94 -10.70 -4.58
C ASN A 101 -12.20 -9.92 -4.90
N GLY A 102 -12.67 -9.96 -6.16
CA GLY A 102 -13.90 -9.32 -6.55
C GLY A 102 -13.87 -7.80 -6.53
N VAL A 103 -12.68 -7.19 -6.66
CA VAL A 103 -12.52 -5.74 -6.57
C VAL A 103 -11.97 -5.11 -7.85
N SER A 104 -11.85 -5.88 -8.94
CA SER A 104 -11.22 -5.40 -10.17
C SER A 104 -11.89 -4.16 -10.77
N GLU A 105 -13.18 -3.98 -10.59
CA GLU A 105 -13.91 -2.82 -11.11
C GLU A 105 -13.54 -1.51 -10.43
N ARG A 106 -12.97 -1.58 -9.23
CA ARG A 106 -12.57 -0.41 -8.45
C ARG A 106 -11.07 -0.18 -8.44
N LEU A 107 -10.30 -1.02 -9.17
CA LEU A 107 -8.85 -0.90 -9.26
C LEU A 107 -8.45 -0.43 -10.66
N GLU A 108 -7.68 0.65 -10.72
CA GLU A 108 -7.01 1.12 -11.93
C GLU A 108 -5.54 0.82 -11.83
N LEU A 109 -4.92 0.38 -12.91
CA LEU A 109 -3.53 -0.03 -12.94
C LEU A 109 -2.81 0.69 -14.08
N TYR A 110 -1.65 1.24 -13.79
CA TYR A 110 -0.88 2.01 -14.76
C TYR A 110 0.61 1.69 -14.67
N LEU A 111 1.26 1.59 -15.83
CA LEU A 111 2.69 1.81 -15.91
C LEU A 111 2.92 3.33 -15.77
N PRO A 112 4.10 3.78 -15.30
CA PRO A 112 4.32 5.21 -15.07
C PRO A 112 4.03 6.09 -16.28
N GLN A 113 4.37 5.63 -17.50
CA GLN A 113 4.11 6.40 -18.72
C GLN A 113 2.63 6.49 -19.09
N GLN A 114 1.77 5.67 -18.49
CA GLN A 114 0.33 5.66 -18.72
C GLN A 114 -0.44 6.44 -17.66
N GLN A 115 0.25 6.89 -16.64
CA GLN A 115 -0.34 7.54 -15.48
C GLN A 115 -1.05 8.83 -15.90
N PRO A 116 -2.31 9.05 -15.49
CA PRO A 116 -3.01 10.30 -15.78
C PRO A 116 -2.29 11.50 -15.17
N GLU A 117 -2.34 12.61 -15.87
CA GLU A 117 -1.81 13.87 -15.33
C GLU A 117 -2.66 14.32 -14.13
N GLN A 118 -2.03 14.98 -13.17
CA GLN A 118 -2.68 15.53 -11.98
C GLN A 118 -3.45 14.49 -11.15
N MET A 119 -3.00 13.24 -11.22
CA MET A 119 -3.59 12.19 -10.39
C MET A 119 -3.32 12.47 -8.92
N GLN A 120 -4.37 12.41 -8.10
CA GLN A 120 -4.27 12.61 -6.66
C GLN A 120 -5.14 11.62 -5.90
N ALA A 121 -4.84 11.42 -4.62
CA ALA A 121 -5.59 10.51 -3.77
C ALA A 121 -5.63 11.00 -2.32
N ASP A 122 -6.57 10.47 -1.57
CA ASP A 122 -6.71 10.73 -0.13
C ASP A 122 -5.62 10.03 0.67
N VAL A 123 -5.18 8.86 0.20
CA VAL A 123 -4.15 8.05 0.85
C VAL A 123 -3.19 7.55 -0.22
N VAL A 124 -1.90 7.71 0.01
CA VAL A 124 -0.84 7.18 -0.86
C VAL A 124 0.05 6.29 -0.03
N VAL A 125 0.23 5.06 -0.47
CA VAL A 125 1.14 4.11 0.16
C VAL A 125 2.20 3.71 -0.86
N ALA A 126 3.45 3.63 -0.41
CA ALA A 126 4.57 3.18 -1.24
C ALA A 126 5.46 2.27 -0.41
N ASN A 127 5.49 1.00 -0.79
CA ASN A 127 6.35 -0.01 -0.15
C ASN A 127 7.46 -0.39 -1.12
N ILE A 128 8.44 0.48 -1.24
CA ILE A 128 9.59 0.34 -2.13
C ILE A 128 10.87 0.67 -1.37
N LEU A 129 12.03 0.46 -2.00
CA LEU A 129 13.31 0.67 -1.34
C LEU A 129 13.59 2.16 -1.04
N ALA A 130 14.45 2.41 -0.07
CA ALA A 130 14.77 3.76 0.40
C ALA A 130 15.36 4.66 -0.71
N GLY A 131 16.24 4.11 -1.55
CA GLY A 131 16.81 4.87 -2.67
C GLY A 131 15.74 5.45 -3.59
N PRO A 132 14.88 4.61 -4.18
CA PRO A 132 13.76 5.07 -4.98
C PRO A 132 12.82 6.02 -4.23
N LEU A 133 12.55 5.79 -2.94
CA LEU A 133 11.71 6.72 -2.18
C LEU A 133 12.32 8.12 -2.11
N ARG A 134 13.63 8.23 -1.95
CA ARG A 134 14.31 9.51 -1.96
C ARG A 134 14.31 10.16 -3.35
N GLU A 135 14.65 9.37 -4.37
CA GLU A 135 14.74 9.87 -5.74
C GLU A 135 13.39 10.31 -6.29
N LEU A 136 12.33 9.59 -5.96
CA LEU A 136 10.98 9.83 -6.48
C LEU A 136 10.16 10.72 -5.55
N ALA A 137 10.75 11.26 -4.49
CA ALA A 137 10.01 12.10 -3.55
C ALA A 137 9.27 13.27 -4.22
N PRO A 138 9.84 13.98 -5.21
CA PRO A 138 9.08 15.02 -5.90
C PRO A 138 7.83 14.51 -6.63
N LEU A 139 7.87 13.29 -7.15
CA LEU A 139 6.72 12.68 -7.85
C LEU A 139 5.69 12.14 -6.86
N ILE A 140 6.15 11.47 -5.81
CA ILE A 140 5.27 10.88 -4.81
C ILE A 140 4.57 11.96 -3.98
N SER A 141 5.30 13.02 -3.64
CA SER A 141 4.79 14.07 -2.74
C SER A 141 3.63 14.87 -3.31
N VAL A 142 3.41 14.87 -4.62
CA VAL A 142 2.29 15.56 -5.25
C VAL A 142 1.03 14.69 -5.36
N LEU A 143 1.14 13.39 -5.08
CA LEU A 143 0.02 12.47 -5.21
C LEU A 143 -1.02 12.61 -4.10
N PRO A 144 -0.66 12.82 -2.81
CA PRO A 144 -1.69 13.07 -1.81
C PRO A 144 -2.30 14.45 -1.97
N VAL A 145 -3.62 14.54 -1.81
CA VAL A 145 -4.29 15.82 -1.69
C VAL A 145 -3.83 16.53 -0.42
N GLN A 146 -4.05 17.83 -0.32
CA GLN A 146 -3.81 18.55 0.93
C GLN A 146 -4.62 17.91 2.05
N GLY A 147 -3.99 17.63 3.19
CA GLY A 147 -4.63 16.87 4.28
C GLY A 147 -4.66 15.36 4.06
N GLY A 148 -4.24 14.88 2.89
CA GLY A 148 -4.17 13.46 2.59
C GLY A 148 -3.04 12.77 3.34
N LEU A 149 -3.08 11.44 3.35
CA LEU A 149 -2.15 10.63 4.12
C LEU A 149 -1.09 9.99 3.22
N LEU A 150 0.12 9.88 3.77
CA LEU A 150 1.23 9.20 3.11
C LEU A 150 1.77 8.11 4.04
N GLY A 151 1.95 6.90 3.50
CA GLY A 151 2.60 5.81 4.22
C GLY A 151 3.71 5.21 3.38
N LEU A 152 4.91 5.20 3.92
CA LEU A 152 6.12 4.71 3.24
C LEU A 152 6.70 3.54 4.03
N SER A 153 7.10 2.49 3.34
CA SER A 153 7.84 1.38 3.92
C SER A 153 8.76 0.75 2.86
N GLY A 154 9.39 -0.38 3.18
CA GLY A 154 10.48 -0.91 2.36
C GLY A 154 11.82 -0.30 2.76
N VAL A 155 11.86 0.33 3.91
CA VAL A 155 12.96 1.13 4.43
C VAL A 155 13.50 0.45 5.69
N LEU A 156 14.82 0.26 5.77
CA LEU A 156 15.45 -0.17 7.00
C LEU A 156 15.37 0.96 8.04
N ALA A 157 15.28 0.60 9.32
CA ALA A 157 15.24 1.59 10.39
C ALA A 157 16.45 2.53 10.31
N SER A 158 17.63 2.02 9.91
CA SER A 158 18.83 2.81 9.73
C SER A 158 18.75 3.84 8.59
N GLN A 159 17.78 3.69 7.69
CA GLN A 159 17.58 4.59 6.55
C GLN A 159 16.44 5.58 6.76
N ALA A 160 15.72 5.46 7.89
CA ALA A 160 14.50 6.24 8.14
C ALA A 160 14.77 7.75 8.08
N GLU A 161 15.83 8.22 8.71
CA GLU A 161 16.13 9.64 8.77
C GLU A 161 16.32 10.25 7.38
N SER A 162 17.07 9.57 6.50
CA SER A 162 17.31 10.08 5.14
C SER A 162 16.04 10.11 4.30
N VAL A 163 15.15 9.15 4.50
CA VAL A 163 13.85 9.17 3.80
C VAL A 163 12.97 10.28 4.35
N CYS A 164 12.89 10.43 5.67
CA CYS A 164 12.12 11.51 6.28
C CYS A 164 12.57 12.89 5.78
N GLU A 165 13.86 13.11 5.64
CA GLU A 165 14.38 14.37 5.11
C GLU A 165 13.83 14.71 3.73
N ALA A 166 13.58 13.70 2.90
CA ALA A 166 13.07 13.90 1.54
C ALA A 166 11.59 14.34 1.52
N TYR A 167 10.85 14.13 2.61
CA TYR A 167 9.41 14.39 2.65
C TYR A 167 9.01 15.44 3.68
N GLN A 168 9.88 15.80 4.61
CA GLN A 168 9.51 16.62 5.77
C GLN A 168 9.04 18.03 5.41
N ASP A 169 9.46 18.58 4.27
CA ASP A 169 9.07 19.94 3.88
C ASP A 169 7.60 20.05 3.45
N LEU A 170 7.04 18.94 2.96
CA LEU A 170 5.68 18.91 2.43
C LEU A 170 4.70 18.12 3.31
N PHE A 171 5.22 17.43 4.33
CA PHE A 171 4.41 16.57 5.19
C PHE A 171 4.70 16.82 6.65
N SER A 172 3.65 16.73 7.47
CA SER A 172 3.80 16.62 8.91
C SER A 172 3.95 15.13 9.22
N LEU A 173 5.18 14.71 9.57
CA LEU A 173 5.49 13.30 9.75
C LEU A 173 5.23 12.85 11.18
N ASP A 174 4.66 11.65 11.31
CA ASP A 174 4.43 10.99 12.59
C ASP A 174 5.71 10.32 13.08
N PRO A 175 5.76 9.88 14.35
CA PRO A 175 6.87 9.05 14.82
C PRO A 175 7.00 7.78 13.98
N VAL A 176 8.24 7.41 13.66
CA VAL A 176 8.55 6.24 12.86
C VAL A 176 8.19 4.98 13.64
N VAL A 177 7.53 4.02 12.99
CA VAL A 177 7.18 2.73 13.58
C VAL A 177 8.13 1.67 13.04
N GLU A 178 8.71 0.89 13.94
CA GLU A 178 9.65 -0.16 13.57
C GLU A 178 9.07 -1.55 13.79
N LYS A 179 9.48 -2.48 12.94
CA LYS A 179 9.20 -3.89 13.09
C LYS A 179 10.43 -4.66 12.62
N GLU A 180 11.08 -5.35 13.54
CA GLU A 180 12.37 -5.98 13.31
C GLU A 180 13.36 -4.89 12.87
N GLU A 181 14.05 -5.05 11.75
CA GLU A 181 15.00 -4.05 11.23
C GLU A 181 14.36 -3.04 10.26
N TRP A 182 13.06 -3.17 10.01
CA TRP A 182 12.32 -2.37 9.03
C TRP A 182 11.47 -1.31 9.72
N CYS A 183 11.06 -0.30 8.97
CA CYS A 183 10.23 0.76 9.53
C CYS A 183 9.13 1.22 8.56
N ARG A 184 8.17 1.95 9.14
CA ARG A 184 7.10 2.63 8.41
C ARG A 184 7.14 4.11 8.76
N ILE A 185 7.08 4.96 7.74
CA ILE A 185 7.06 6.42 7.85
C ILE A 185 5.69 6.88 7.37
N THR A 186 4.97 7.58 8.21
CA THR A 186 3.64 8.08 7.84
C THR A 186 3.55 9.57 8.10
N GLY A 187 2.62 10.23 7.42
CA GLY A 187 2.42 11.66 7.62
C GLY A 187 1.19 12.19 6.91
N VAL A 188 0.96 13.48 7.12
CA VAL A 188 -0.16 14.21 6.54
C VAL A 188 0.38 15.31 5.64
N LYS A 189 -0.19 15.45 4.45
CA LYS A 189 0.20 16.49 3.48
C LYS A 189 -0.19 17.86 4.00
N ASN A 190 0.78 18.74 4.10
CA ASN A 190 0.57 20.12 4.52
C ASN A 190 -0.22 20.93 3.49
#